data_6238c075e22934e04b8bf8e19c409de3
#
_entry.id   6238c075e22934e04b8bf8e19c409de3
#
_cell.length_a   1.000
_cell.length_b   1.000
_cell.length_c   1.000
_cell.angle_alpha   90.00
_cell.angle_beta   90.00
_cell.angle_gamma   90.00
#
_symmetry.space_group_name_H-M   'P 1'
#
loop_
_entity.id
_entity.type
_entity.pdbx_description
1 polymer ?
#
loop_
_entity_poly.entity_id
_entity_poly.type
_entity_poly.pdbx_seq_one_letter_code
_entity_poly.pdbx_strand_id
1 'polypeptide(L)'
;EAQYELTLTEEVEIRYRTETSTDPETGETTTEEVPYEYYILNVTLTNKTLPAVILPRLDEQQREIYTVMQQLKGNKPYLWEGIYNGGEDTGPSYEIPGEALDDPAFAALMEEATKYIGWPYVWGGSSPSTSFDCSGFVCWVYTASGVHNLPRTTAQGIYNQCAIISPSEAKPGDIIFFTGTYDSPGPVSHVGIYVGDGMMLHCGSPIQYANINSSYWQTHFYAFGRL
;
A
#
# COMPACT_ATOMS: atom_id res chain seq x y z
N GLU A 1 15.87 6.27 -7.26
CA GLU A 1 15.37 7.67 -7.28
C GLU A 1 14.09 7.71 -8.12
N ALA A 2 12.99 8.18 -7.52
CA ALA A 2 11.77 8.45 -8.25
C ALA A 2 12.00 9.65 -9.20
N GLN A 3 11.66 9.49 -10.45
CA GLN A 3 11.71 10.59 -11.41
C GLN A 3 10.29 11.01 -11.78
N TYR A 4 10.05 12.29 -11.66
CA TYR A 4 8.76 12.88 -11.97
C TYR A 4 8.91 13.79 -13.19
N GLU A 5 7.89 13.88 -14.00
CA GLU A 5 7.71 14.95 -14.97
C GLU A 5 6.78 15.99 -14.33
N LEU A 6 7.32 17.19 -14.20
CA LEU A 6 6.58 18.35 -13.71
C LEU A 6 6.08 19.14 -14.90
N THR A 7 4.77 19.23 -15.03
CA THR A 7 4.13 20.10 -16.01
C THR A 7 3.48 21.29 -15.30
N LEU A 8 3.84 22.49 -15.70
CA LEU A 8 3.26 23.73 -15.22
C LEU A 8 2.46 24.35 -16.36
N THR A 9 1.18 24.60 -16.12
CA THR A 9 0.33 25.34 -17.06
C THR A 9 -0.29 26.51 -16.32
N GLU A 10 -0.19 27.70 -16.95
CA GLU A 10 -0.80 28.92 -16.44
C GLU A 10 -2.12 29.16 -17.20
N GLU A 11 -3.15 29.44 -16.46
CA GLU A 11 -4.46 29.81 -16.96
C GLU A 11 -4.83 31.17 -16.38
N VAL A 12 -5.34 32.05 -17.21
CA VAL A 12 -5.74 33.39 -16.79
C VAL A 12 -7.23 33.52 -16.90
N GLU A 13 -7.90 33.77 -15.78
CA GLU A 13 -9.33 34.09 -15.72
C GLU A 13 -9.52 35.58 -15.48
N ILE A 14 -10.48 36.18 -16.17
CA ILE A 14 -10.92 37.53 -15.84
C ILE A 14 -11.99 37.41 -14.74
N ARG A 15 -11.67 37.94 -13.57
CA ARG A 15 -12.60 38.07 -12.44
C ARG A 15 -12.94 39.54 -12.23
N TYR A 16 -14.04 39.78 -11.56
CA TYR A 16 -14.52 41.13 -11.26
C TYR A 16 -14.50 41.35 -9.75
N ARG A 17 -14.05 42.55 -9.37
CA ARG A 17 -14.15 43.00 -7.97
C ARG A 17 -14.96 44.28 -7.93
N THR A 18 -15.73 44.43 -6.88
CA THR A 18 -16.51 45.65 -6.65
C THR A 18 -15.61 46.72 -6.04
N GLU A 19 -15.48 47.84 -6.73
CA GLU A 19 -14.82 49.03 -6.20
C GLU A 19 -15.88 50.10 -5.89
N THR A 20 -15.78 50.67 -4.70
CA THR A 20 -16.69 51.72 -4.24
C THR A 20 -15.93 53.04 -4.14
N SER A 21 -16.40 54.05 -4.83
CA SER A 21 -15.86 55.40 -4.78
C SER A 21 -16.92 56.36 -4.24
N THR A 22 -16.51 57.21 -3.32
CA THR A 22 -17.39 58.24 -2.76
C THR A 22 -16.88 59.58 -3.22
N ASP A 23 -17.77 60.34 -3.86
CA ASP A 23 -17.50 61.72 -4.26
C ASP A 23 -17.33 62.62 -3.03
N PRO A 24 -16.16 63.25 -2.84
CA PRO A 24 -15.89 64.03 -1.64
C PRO A 24 -16.70 65.37 -1.56
N GLU A 25 -17.26 65.83 -2.67
CA GLU A 25 -18.06 67.08 -2.68
C GLU A 25 -19.57 66.82 -2.47
N THR A 26 -20.07 65.72 -3.05
CA THR A 26 -21.52 65.40 -3.00
C THR A 26 -21.85 64.38 -1.94
N GLY A 27 -20.90 63.54 -1.51
CA GLY A 27 -21.08 62.43 -0.62
C GLY A 27 -21.78 61.23 -1.27
N GLU A 28 -22.02 61.27 -2.57
CA GLU A 28 -22.62 60.17 -3.30
C GLU A 28 -21.61 59.04 -3.48
N THR A 29 -22.09 57.81 -3.23
CA THR A 29 -21.27 56.59 -3.37
C THR A 29 -21.68 55.86 -4.66
N THR A 30 -20.71 55.66 -5.53
CA THR A 30 -20.84 54.86 -6.75
C THR A 30 -20.09 53.55 -6.57
N THR A 31 -20.71 52.49 -7.09
CA THR A 31 -20.11 51.16 -7.05
C THR A 31 -19.93 50.67 -8.48
N GLU A 32 -18.71 50.25 -8.84
CA GLU A 32 -18.38 49.77 -10.16
C GLU A 32 -17.72 48.39 -10.05
N GLU A 33 -18.03 47.50 -11.00
CA GLU A 33 -17.33 46.21 -11.14
C GLU A 33 -16.11 46.41 -12.05
N VAL A 34 -14.93 46.21 -11.45
CA VAL A 34 -13.65 46.38 -12.15
C VAL A 34 -13.07 44.98 -12.45
N PRO A 35 -12.81 44.67 -13.72
CA PRO A 35 -12.18 43.41 -14.08
C PRO A 35 -10.71 43.38 -13.63
N TYR A 36 -10.25 42.21 -13.20
CA TYR A 36 -8.83 41.94 -12.94
C TYR A 36 -8.45 40.53 -13.41
N GLU A 37 -7.19 40.39 -13.78
CA GLU A 37 -6.65 39.08 -14.14
C GLU A 37 -6.37 38.25 -12.91
N TYR A 38 -6.91 37.03 -12.91
CA TYR A 38 -6.67 36.01 -11.87
C TYR A 38 -5.86 34.86 -12.47
N TYR A 39 -4.64 34.68 -11.98
CA TYR A 39 -3.72 33.69 -12.49
C TYR A 39 -3.87 32.37 -11.72
N ILE A 40 -4.11 31.28 -12.45
CA ILE A 40 -4.21 29.93 -11.92
C ILE A 40 -2.99 29.16 -12.41
N LEU A 41 -2.17 28.69 -11.47
CA LEU A 41 -1.06 27.81 -11.79
C LEU A 41 -1.48 26.35 -11.54
N ASN A 42 -1.65 25.60 -12.62
CA ASN A 42 -1.88 24.16 -12.55
C ASN A 42 -0.54 23.43 -12.54
N VAL A 43 -0.33 22.64 -11.49
CA VAL A 43 0.89 21.84 -11.29
C VAL A 43 0.52 20.37 -11.40
N THR A 44 1.02 19.69 -12.43
CA THR A 44 0.83 18.26 -12.61
C THR A 44 2.16 17.53 -12.43
N LEU A 45 2.18 16.58 -11.51
CA LEU A 45 3.30 15.66 -11.28
C LEU A 45 2.96 14.29 -11.87
N THR A 46 3.72 13.88 -12.88
CA THR A 46 3.57 12.54 -13.48
C THR A 46 4.76 11.67 -13.10
N ASN A 47 4.49 10.52 -12.50
CA ASN A 47 5.53 9.56 -12.16
C ASN A 47 6.03 8.85 -13.43
N LYS A 48 7.34 8.83 -13.65
CA LYS A 48 7.94 8.08 -14.76
C LYS A 48 8.33 6.69 -14.29
N THR A 49 7.94 5.68 -15.05
CA THR A 49 8.36 4.31 -14.79
C THR A 49 9.88 4.16 -14.97
N LEU A 50 10.50 3.24 -14.24
CA LEU A 50 11.93 2.97 -14.35
C LEU A 50 12.38 2.70 -15.80
N PRO A 51 11.67 1.87 -16.60
CA PRO A 51 12.00 1.68 -18.00
C PRO A 51 11.98 2.98 -18.82
N ALA A 52 10.99 3.83 -18.62
CA ALA A 52 10.89 5.12 -19.33
C ALA A 52 12.07 6.04 -19.06
N VAL A 53 12.67 5.94 -17.88
CA VAL A 53 13.83 6.74 -17.48
C VAL A 53 15.15 6.14 -17.93
N ILE A 54 15.28 4.82 -17.84
CA ILE A 54 16.56 4.12 -18.06
C ILE A 54 16.78 3.81 -19.54
N LEU A 55 15.78 3.27 -20.25
CA LEU A 55 15.97 2.80 -21.63
C LEU A 55 16.55 3.85 -22.59
N PRO A 56 16.18 5.13 -22.54
CA PRO A 56 16.78 6.16 -23.39
C PRO A 56 18.26 6.41 -23.11
N ARG A 57 18.75 6.03 -21.91
CA ARG A 57 20.12 6.26 -21.45
C ARG A 57 21.06 5.08 -21.67
N LEU A 58 20.53 3.93 -22.06
CA LEU A 58 21.28 2.71 -22.31
C LEU A 58 21.68 2.62 -23.78
N ASP A 59 22.90 2.13 -24.04
CA ASP A 59 23.30 1.68 -25.35
C ASP A 59 22.62 0.36 -25.72
N GLU A 60 22.84 -0.14 -26.95
CA GLU A 60 22.18 -1.34 -27.44
C GLU A 60 22.50 -2.60 -26.60
N GLN A 61 23.75 -2.78 -26.23
CA GLN A 61 24.19 -3.90 -25.40
C GLN A 61 23.61 -3.84 -23.99
N GLN A 62 23.59 -2.65 -23.42
CA GLN A 62 23.00 -2.41 -22.09
C GLN A 62 21.49 -2.64 -22.09
N ARG A 63 20.77 -2.28 -23.17
CA ARG A 63 19.33 -2.57 -23.32
C ARG A 63 19.06 -4.07 -23.42
N GLU A 64 19.92 -4.81 -24.12
CA GLU A 64 19.79 -6.26 -24.19
C GLU A 64 19.98 -6.90 -22.81
N ILE A 65 21.03 -6.50 -22.08
CA ILE A 65 21.28 -6.93 -20.70
C ILE A 65 20.09 -6.57 -19.80
N TYR A 66 19.61 -5.34 -19.89
CA TYR A 66 18.43 -4.89 -19.12
C TYR A 66 17.21 -5.75 -19.40
N THR A 67 16.94 -6.05 -20.68
CA THR A 67 15.81 -6.90 -21.10
C THR A 67 15.95 -8.32 -20.55
N VAL A 68 17.13 -8.91 -20.65
CA VAL A 68 17.41 -10.25 -20.09
C VAL A 68 17.26 -10.23 -18.55
N MET A 69 17.76 -9.21 -17.87
CA MET A 69 17.58 -9.07 -16.43
C MET A 69 16.11 -8.93 -16.01
N GLN A 70 15.30 -8.21 -16.81
CA GLN A 70 13.87 -8.10 -16.61
C GLN A 70 13.16 -9.46 -16.78
N GLN A 71 13.52 -10.23 -17.81
CA GLN A 71 12.96 -11.55 -18.08
C GLN A 71 13.34 -12.56 -16.99
N LEU A 72 14.60 -12.56 -16.56
CA LEU A 72 15.11 -13.44 -15.53
C LEU A 72 14.76 -12.97 -14.10
N LYS A 73 14.30 -11.71 -13.97
CA LYS A 73 14.04 -11.07 -12.67
C LYS A 73 15.16 -11.30 -11.65
N GLY A 74 16.41 -11.32 -12.16
CA GLY A 74 17.61 -11.57 -11.35
C GLY A 74 17.61 -12.92 -10.63
N ASN A 75 16.93 -13.95 -11.14
CA ASN A 75 16.66 -15.23 -10.48
C ASN A 75 15.91 -15.09 -9.12
N LYS A 76 15.32 -13.93 -8.87
CA LYS A 76 14.53 -13.64 -7.67
C LYS A 76 13.20 -12.97 -8.06
N PRO A 77 12.30 -13.69 -8.75
CA PRO A 77 11.04 -13.12 -9.24
C PRO A 77 10.22 -12.45 -8.13
N TYR A 78 10.27 -12.97 -6.92
CA TYR A 78 9.55 -12.45 -5.76
C TYR A 78 9.95 -11.01 -5.36
N LEU A 79 11.18 -10.56 -5.67
CA LEU A 79 11.60 -9.18 -5.42
C LEU A 79 10.97 -8.18 -6.39
N TRP A 80 10.37 -8.68 -7.48
CA TRP A 80 9.86 -7.88 -8.57
C TRP A 80 8.32 -7.94 -8.69
N GLU A 81 7.68 -8.84 -7.96
CA GLU A 81 6.23 -9.06 -8.02
C GLU A 81 5.38 -7.84 -7.62
N GLY A 82 5.96 -6.83 -7.00
CA GLY A 82 5.27 -5.56 -6.67
C GLY A 82 5.77 -4.33 -7.43
N ILE A 83 6.87 -4.44 -8.20
CA ILE A 83 7.56 -3.26 -8.73
C ILE A 83 7.23 -3.00 -10.21
N TYR A 84 6.78 -4.00 -10.98
CA TYR A 84 6.74 -3.92 -12.44
C TYR A 84 5.39 -4.14 -13.13
N ASN A 85 4.30 -4.21 -12.43
CA ASN A 85 3.00 -4.05 -13.05
C ASN A 85 2.71 -2.56 -13.23
N GLY A 86 3.38 -1.97 -14.22
CA GLY A 86 3.21 -0.56 -14.56
C GLY A 86 1.81 -0.28 -15.08
N GLY A 87 1.06 0.48 -14.34
CA GLY A 87 -0.27 0.94 -14.68
C GLY A 87 -1.30 0.36 -13.72
N GLU A 88 -1.76 1.19 -12.80
CA GLU A 88 -2.71 0.87 -11.73
C GLU A 88 -2.19 -0.23 -10.79
N ASP A 89 -1.58 0.23 -9.71
CA ASP A 89 -1.09 -0.60 -8.62
C ASP A 89 -2.29 -1.14 -7.82
N THR A 90 -2.91 -2.12 -8.41
CA THR A 90 -3.59 -3.14 -7.65
C THR A 90 -2.60 -4.31 -7.63
N GLY A 91 -1.85 -4.47 -6.55
CA GLY A 91 -1.25 -5.76 -6.21
C GLY A 91 -2.27 -6.85 -6.51
N PRO A 92 -1.89 -8.13 -6.70
CA PRO A 92 -2.81 -9.13 -7.25
C PRO A 92 -4.18 -8.91 -6.63
N SER A 93 -5.13 -8.44 -7.45
CA SER A 93 -6.49 -8.18 -7.00
C SER A 93 -7.07 -9.55 -6.66
N TYR A 94 -6.98 -9.89 -5.39
CA TYR A 94 -7.60 -11.10 -4.89
C TYR A 94 -9.03 -10.76 -4.49
N GLU A 95 -9.96 -11.39 -5.14
CA GLU A 95 -11.36 -11.34 -4.75
C GLU A 95 -11.60 -12.41 -3.69
N ILE A 96 -11.86 -11.96 -2.46
CA ILE A 96 -12.16 -12.86 -1.34
C ILE A 96 -13.43 -13.64 -1.69
N PRO A 97 -13.45 -14.99 -1.56
CA PRO A 97 -14.66 -15.76 -1.78
C PRO A 97 -15.81 -15.24 -0.94
N GLY A 98 -16.96 -14.96 -1.58
CA GLY A 98 -18.12 -14.37 -0.92
C GLY A 98 -18.57 -15.17 0.31
N GLU A 99 -18.50 -16.50 0.24
CA GLU A 99 -18.80 -17.42 1.36
C GLU A 99 -17.87 -17.23 2.57
N ALA A 100 -16.63 -16.78 2.36
CA ALA A 100 -15.74 -16.48 3.48
C ALA A 100 -16.19 -15.22 4.25
N LEU A 101 -16.82 -14.28 3.58
CA LEU A 101 -17.38 -13.06 4.18
C LEU A 101 -18.69 -13.30 4.93
N ASP A 102 -19.28 -14.50 4.85
CA ASP A 102 -20.42 -14.91 5.67
C ASP A 102 -20.03 -15.08 7.15
N ASP A 103 -18.73 -15.28 7.46
CA ASP A 103 -18.20 -15.20 8.83
C ASP A 103 -18.09 -13.72 9.24
N PRO A 104 -18.92 -13.23 10.18
CA PRO A 104 -18.93 -11.82 10.56
C PRO A 104 -17.62 -11.35 11.20
N ALA A 105 -16.87 -12.24 11.83
CA ALA A 105 -15.56 -11.90 12.41
C ALA A 105 -14.54 -11.68 11.29
N PHE A 106 -14.51 -12.54 10.29
CA PHE A 106 -13.65 -12.39 9.14
C PHE A 106 -14.04 -11.17 8.29
N ALA A 107 -15.34 -10.93 8.09
CA ALA A 107 -15.82 -9.75 7.37
C ALA A 107 -15.36 -8.45 8.05
N ALA A 108 -15.52 -8.35 9.39
CA ALA A 108 -15.05 -7.18 10.14
C ALA A 108 -13.53 -7.01 10.08
N LEU A 109 -12.78 -8.12 10.13
CA LEU A 109 -11.33 -8.11 10.00
C LEU A 109 -10.90 -7.55 8.63
N MET A 110 -11.56 -7.99 7.56
CA MET A 110 -11.23 -7.57 6.20
C MET A 110 -11.69 -6.14 5.91
N GLU A 111 -12.82 -5.70 6.46
CA GLU A 111 -13.25 -4.30 6.37
C GLU A 111 -12.21 -3.35 6.95
N GLU A 112 -11.54 -3.74 8.04
CA GLU A 112 -10.45 -2.95 8.59
C GLU A 112 -9.16 -3.09 7.78
N ALA A 113 -8.75 -4.32 7.46
CA ALA A 113 -7.46 -4.61 6.84
C ALA A 113 -7.29 -4.00 5.45
N THR A 114 -8.34 -4.01 4.64
CA THR A 114 -8.30 -3.55 3.25
C THR A 114 -8.13 -2.04 3.10
N LYS A 115 -8.41 -1.25 4.15
CA LYS A 115 -8.16 0.20 4.18
C LYS A 115 -6.69 0.56 3.97
N TYR A 116 -5.80 -0.35 4.23
CA TYR A 116 -4.34 -0.12 4.24
C TYR A 116 -3.62 -0.77 3.06
N ILE A 117 -4.33 -1.44 2.14
CA ILE A 117 -3.72 -2.00 0.93
C ILE A 117 -2.99 -0.89 0.15
N GLY A 118 -1.77 -1.17 -0.31
CA GLY A 118 -0.91 -0.22 -0.98
C GLY A 118 -0.06 0.66 -0.04
N TRP A 119 -0.29 0.62 1.27
CA TRP A 119 0.52 1.39 2.22
C TRP A 119 1.94 0.82 2.36
N PRO A 120 2.96 1.70 2.52
CA PRO A 120 4.34 1.27 2.60
C PRO A 120 4.63 0.53 3.91
N TYR A 121 5.55 -0.45 3.83
CA TYR A 121 6.13 -1.07 5.01
C TYR A 121 7.01 -0.06 5.78
N VAL A 122 6.79 0.05 7.08
CA VAL A 122 7.63 0.87 7.97
C VAL A 122 8.05 0.04 9.18
N TRP A 123 9.34 -0.18 9.33
CA TRP A 123 9.89 -0.95 10.45
C TRP A 123 9.48 -0.35 11.79
N GLY A 124 8.86 -1.15 12.65
CA GLY A 124 8.33 -0.71 13.94
C GLY A 124 7.00 0.04 13.86
N GLY A 125 6.49 0.29 12.65
CA GLY A 125 5.18 0.91 12.44
C GLY A 125 4.04 0.07 12.99
N SER A 126 3.02 0.72 13.57
CA SER A 126 1.98 0.01 14.31
C SER A 126 0.62 0.70 14.32
N SER A 127 0.46 1.77 13.54
CA SER A 127 -0.78 2.56 13.48
C SER A 127 -0.91 3.29 12.15
N PRO A 128 -2.10 3.78 11.79
CA PRO A 128 -2.27 4.58 10.58
C PRO A 128 -1.38 5.84 10.50
N SER A 129 -0.99 6.40 11.65
CA SER A 129 -0.10 7.57 11.67
C SER A 129 1.36 7.26 11.34
N THR A 130 1.77 6.01 11.48
CA THR A 130 3.16 5.57 11.26
C THR A 130 3.31 4.65 10.06
N SER A 131 2.21 4.17 9.46
CA SER A 131 2.15 2.95 8.70
C SER A 131 2.52 1.73 9.57
N PHE A 132 2.85 0.59 8.99
CA PHE A 132 2.93 -0.67 9.69
C PHE A 132 4.19 -1.46 9.33
N ASP A 133 4.68 -2.29 10.26
CA ASP A 133 5.41 -3.51 9.94
C ASP A 133 4.46 -4.72 9.92
N CYS A 134 4.98 -5.91 9.64
CA CYS A 134 4.15 -7.11 9.50
C CYS A 134 3.31 -7.40 10.76
N SER A 135 3.92 -7.36 11.93
CA SER A 135 3.25 -7.63 13.19
C SER A 135 2.40 -6.45 13.67
N GLY A 136 2.82 -5.22 13.40
CA GLY A 136 2.04 -4.03 13.71
C GLY A 136 0.73 -3.98 12.93
N PHE A 137 0.75 -4.37 11.66
CA PHE A 137 -0.44 -4.50 10.83
C PHE A 137 -1.44 -5.51 11.42
N VAL A 138 -0.99 -6.73 11.71
CA VAL A 138 -1.86 -7.76 12.29
C VAL A 138 -2.41 -7.34 13.65
N CYS A 139 -1.56 -6.82 14.55
CA CYS A 139 -2.01 -6.32 15.84
C CYS A 139 -3.08 -5.22 15.73
N TRP A 140 -2.85 -4.27 14.82
CA TRP A 140 -3.79 -3.19 14.57
C TRP A 140 -5.12 -3.70 14.04
N VAL A 141 -5.09 -4.50 12.98
CA VAL A 141 -6.29 -4.97 12.30
C VAL A 141 -7.18 -5.79 13.25
N TYR A 142 -6.62 -6.73 13.99
CA TYR A 142 -7.40 -7.53 14.95
C TYR A 142 -8.01 -6.69 16.06
N THR A 143 -7.27 -5.68 16.56
CA THR A 143 -7.75 -4.81 17.64
C THR A 143 -8.79 -3.80 17.13
N ALA A 144 -8.52 -3.13 16.01
CA ALA A 144 -9.38 -2.09 15.47
C ALA A 144 -10.70 -2.65 14.90
N SER A 145 -10.68 -3.85 14.33
CA SER A 145 -11.91 -4.56 13.89
C SER A 145 -12.78 -5.05 15.07
N GLY A 146 -12.23 -5.06 16.28
CA GLY A 146 -12.93 -5.61 17.46
C GLY A 146 -12.99 -7.13 17.52
N VAL A 147 -12.34 -7.85 16.58
CA VAL A 147 -12.35 -9.31 16.54
C VAL A 147 -11.55 -9.90 17.69
N HIS A 148 -10.39 -9.33 17.98
CA HIS A 148 -9.57 -9.73 19.12
C HIS A 148 -8.72 -8.55 19.60
N ASN A 149 -8.65 -8.34 20.91
CA ASN A 149 -7.74 -7.33 21.48
C ASN A 149 -6.31 -7.89 21.48
N LEU A 150 -5.53 -7.52 20.46
CA LEU A 150 -4.15 -7.95 20.25
C LEU A 150 -3.19 -6.76 20.41
N PRO A 151 -2.69 -6.48 21.60
CA PRO A 151 -1.74 -5.38 21.83
C PRO A 151 -0.49 -5.52 20.99
N ARG A 152 0.14 -4.41 20.62
CA ARG A 152 1.36 -4.38 19.80
C ARG A 152 2.44 -5.32 20.35
N THR A 153 2.84 -6.27 19.54
CA THR A 153 3.93 -7.22 19.82
C THR A 153 4.65 -7.61 18.53
N THR A 154 5.67 -8.45 18.63
CA THR A 154 6.40 -9.00 17.46
C THR A 154 5.62 -10.15 16.81
N ALA A 155 6.03 -10.57 15.60
CA ALA A 155 5.47 -11.75 14.96
C ALA A 155 5.59 -13.01 15.86
N GLN A 156 6.73 -13.19 16.52
CA GLN A 156 6.93 -14.23 17.53
C GLN A 156 5.99 -14.08 18.72
N GLY A 157 5.75 -12.84 19.16
CA GLY A 157 4.84 -12.55 20.27
C GLY A 157 3.38 -12.83 19.93
N ILE A 158 2.95 -12.66 18.67
CA ILE A 158 1.64 -13.08 18.18
C ILE A 158 1.55 -14.61 18.16
N TYR A 159 2.57 -15.27 17.58
CA TYR A 159 2.63 -16.72 17.54
C TYR A 159 2.45 -17.37 18.92
N ASN A 160 3.09 -16.81 19.93
CA ASN A 160 3.03 -17.32 21.30
C ASN A 160 1.62 -17.17 21.96
N GLN A 161 0.73 -16.39 21.37
CA GLN A 161 -0.64 -16.17 21.83
C GLN A 161 -1.67 -17.03 21.08
N CYS A 162 -1.28 -17.65 19.96
CA CYS A 162 -2.16 -18.43 19.11
C CYS A 162 -2.20 -19.92 19.53
N ALA A 163 -3.37 -20.54 19.38
CA ALA A 163 -3.47 -21.97 19.24
C ALA A 163 -2.95 -22.36 17.84
N ILE A 164 -1.97 -23.26 17.79
CA ILE A 164 -1.41 -23.72 16.52
C ILE A 164 -2.34 -24.74 15.91
N ILE A 165 -2.66 -24.54 14.63
CA ILE A 165 -3.59 -25.37 13.88
C ILE A 165 -2.90 -26.03 12.67
N SER A 166 -3.42 -27.18 12.24
CA SER A 166 -2.89 -27.83 11.04
C SER A 166 -3.24 -27.03 9.78
N PRO A 167 -2.42 -27.08 8.71
CA PRO A 167 -2.74 -26.42 7.45
C PRO A 167 -4.09 -26.84 6.85
N SER A 168 -4.55 -28.06 7.11
CA SER A 168 -5.84 -28.56 6.63
C SER A 168 -7.05 -27.99 7.39
N GLU A 169 -6.82 -27.38 8.55
CA GLU A 169 -7.85 -26.75 9.39
C GLU A 169 -7.83 -25.23 9.29
N ALA A 170 -6.87 -24.69 8.53
CA ALA A 170 -6.74 -23.25 8.33
C ALA A 170 -7.94 -22.69 7.56
N LYS A 171 -8.51 -21.62 8.07
CA LYS A 171 -9.66 -20.93 7.49
C LYS A 171 -9.38 -19.42 7.38
N PRO A 172 -10.13 -18.71 6.53
CA PRO A 172 -10.05 -17.25 6.47
C PRO A 172 -10.16 -16.61 7.86
N GLY A 173 -9.27 -15.65 8.14
CA GLY A 173 -9.16 -15.02 9.45
C GLY A 173 -8.16 -15.69 10.40
N ASP A 174 -7.58 -16.83 10.06
CA ASP A 174 -6.44 -17.36 10.81
C ASP A 174 -5.14 -16.59 10.48
N ILE A 175 -4.18 -16.68 11.38
CA ILE A 175 -2.89 -16.03 11.22
C ILE A 175 -1.90 -17.02 10.62
N ILE A 176 -1.13 -16.58 9.64
CA ILE A 176 -0.06 -17.38 9.04
C ILE A 176 1.29 -16.81 9.42
N PHE A 177 2.21 -17.69 9.77
CA PHE A 177 3.54 -17.36 10.27
C PHE A 177 4.64 -17.91 9.37
N PHE A 178 5.73 -17.15 9.25
CA PHE A 178 6.90 -17.50 8.45
C PHE A 178 8.19 -17.33 9.24
N THR A 179 9.21 -18.10 8.83
CA THR A 179 10.54 -18.12 9.43
C THR A 179 11.60 -17.68 8.41
N GLY A 180 12.72 -17.13 8.88
CA GLY A 180 13.89 -16.86 8.03
C GLY A 180 13.67 -15.80 6.94
N THR A 181 12.64 -14.98 7.03
CA THR A 181 12.40 -13.87 6.08
C THR A 181 13.36 -12.71 6.32
N TYR A 182 13.89 -12.59 7.52
CA TYR A 182 15.01 -11.73 7.92
C TYR A 182 15.67 -12.33 9.16
N ASP A 183 16.84 -11.81 9.56
CA ASP A 183 17.54 -12.22 10.78
C ASP A 183 16.79 -11.71 12.02
N SER A 184 15.97 -12.56 12.60
CA SER A 184 15.10 -12.26 13.75
C SER A 184 15.57 -13.01 15.01
N PRO A 185 15.34 -12.45 16.22
CA PRO A 185 15.74 -13.10 17.48
C PRO A 185 15.01 -14.42 17.77
N GLY A 186 13.88 -14.66 17.13
CA GLY A 186 13.06 -15.87 17.30
C GLY A 186 12.85 -16.60 15.97
N PRO A 187 12.28 -17.82 16.00
CA PRO A 187 12.02 -18.57 14.79
C PRO A 187 10.99 -17.90 13.87
N VAL A 188 10.03 -17.15 14.41
CA VAL A 188 9.02 -16.46 13.60
C VAL A 188 9.50 -15.06 13.24
N SER A 189 9.68 -14.82 11.94
CA SER A 189 10.18 -13.56 11.41
C SER A 189 9.13 -12.74 10.67
N HIS A 190 8.02 -13.36 10.20
CA HIS A 190 6.98 -12.65 9.47
C HIS A 190 5.60 -13.22 9.77
N VAL A 191 4.55 -12.40 9.56
CA VAL A 191 3.18 -12.75 9.86
C VAL A 191 2.22 -12.09 8.87
N GLY A 192 1.14 -12.79 8.54
CA GLY A 192 0.03 -12.30 7.72
C GLY A 192 -1.32 -12.86 8.17
N ILE A 193 -2.38 -12.38 7.56
CA ILE A 193 -3.76 -12.86 7.76
C ILE A 193 -4.08 -13.79 6.60
N TYR A 194 -4.43 -15.03 6.89
CA TYR A 194 -4.88 -15.96 5.87
C TYR A 194 -6.29 -15.59 5.39
N VAL A 195 -6.48 -15.50 4.08
CA VAL A 195 -7.74 -15.04 3.49
C VAL A 195 -8.45 -16.11 2.64
N GLY A 196 -7.95 -17.35 2.69
CA GLY A 196 -8.49 -18.46 1.89
C GLY A 196 -7.73 -18.71 0.60
N ASP A 197 -8.01 -19.81 -0.08
CA ASP A 197 -7.52 -20.18 -1.41
C ASP A 197 -5.99 -20.08 -1.60
N GLY A 198 -5.25 -20.33 -0.53
CA GLY A 198 -3.79 -20.20 -0.56
C GLY A 198 -3.30 -18.75 -0.66
N MET A 199 -4.11 -17.80 -0.21
CA MET A 199 -3.78 -16.38 -0.20
C MET A 199 -3.69 -15.84 1.23
N MET A 200 -2.84 -14.84 1.43
CA MET A 200 -2.78 -14.05 2.66
C MET A 200 -2.79 -12.56 2.34
N LEU A 201 -3.29 -11.76 3.26
CA LEU A 201 -3.07 -10.31 3.31
C LEU A 201 -1.99 -10.02 4.34
N HIS A 202 -0.92 -9.35 3.94
CA HIS A 202 0.20 -9.07 4.83
C HIS A 202 0.80 -7.69 4.60
N CYS A 203 1.49 -7.18 5.61
CA CYS A 203 2.32 -6.00 5.43
C CYS A 203 3.67 -6.44 4.85
N GLY A 204 3.71 -6.44 3.51
CA GLY A 204 4.92 -6.52 2.72
C GLY A 204 5.37 -5.10 2.36
N SER A 205 5.97 -4.93 1.21
CA SER A 205 6.28 -3.60 0.65
C SER A 205 5.71 -3.51 -0.77
N PRO A 206 4.47 -3.06 -0.91
CA PRO A 206 3.51 -2.53 0.08
C PRO A 206 2.70 -3.60 0.83
N ILE A 207 1.67 -3.15 1.63
CA ILE A 207 0.62 -4.04 2.15
C ILE A 207 -0.18 -4.57 0.98
N GLN A 208 -0.27 -5.91 0.85
CA GLN A 208 -0.83 -6.55 -0.33
C GLN A 208 -1.27 -7.99 -0.08
N TYR A 209 -2.04 -8.53 -1.00
CA TYR A 209 -2.28 -9.97 -1.05
C TYR A 209 -1.05 -10.69 -1.61
N ALA A 210 -0.78 -11.89 -1.10
CA ALA A 210 0.30 -12.74 -1.58
C ALA A 210 -0.13 -14.21 -1.62
N ASN A 211 0.31 -14.91 -2.68
CA ASN A 211 0.07 -16.33 -2.82
C ASN A 211 1.06 -17.13 -1.96
N ILE A 212 0.56 -17.78 -0.91
CA ILE A 212 1.36 -18.57 0.02
C ILE A 212 1.91 -19.86 -0.60
N ASN A 213 1.36 -20.29 -1.75
CA ASN A 213 1.85 -21.46 -2.48
C ASN A 213 3.06 -21.15 -3.37
N SER A 214 3.52 -19.90 -3.44
CA SER A 214 4.76 -19.56 -4.13
C SER A 214 5.95 -20.24 -3.47
N SER A 215 7.01 -20.52 -4.24
CA SER A 215 8.21 -21.20 -3.72
C SER A 215 8.86 -20.47 -2.55
N TYR A 216 8.83 -19.13 -2.58
CA TYR A 216 9.34 -18.31 -1.49
C TYR A 216 8.57 -18.56 -0.18
N TRP A 217 7.25 -18.37 -0.19
CA TRP A 217 6.43 -18.53 1.01
C TRP A 217 6.40 -19.97 1.51
N GLN A 218 6.41 -20.96 0.61
CA GLN A 218 6.50 -22.37 1.00
C GLN A 218 7.83 -22.70 1.68
N THR A 219 8.96 -22.13 1.25
CA THR A 219 10.26 -22.35 1.89
C THR A 219 10.34 -21.71 3.27
N HIS A 220 9.60 -20.62 3.48
CA HIS A 220 9.58 -19.88 4.74
C HIS A 220 8.37 -20.19 5.63
N PHE A 221 7.46 -21.04 5.19
CA PHE A 221 6.28 -21.40 5.99
C PHE A 221 6.66 -21.97 7.34
N TYR A 222 6.02 -21.50 8.41
CA TYR A 222 6.26 -21.95 9.76
C TYR A 222 5.03 -22.61 10.38
N ALA A 223 3.89 -21.91 10.44
CA ALA A 223 2.67 -22.42 11.04
C ALA A 223 1.44 -21.59 10.69
N PHE A 224 0.27 -22.17 10.89
CA PHE A 224 -0.97 -21.41 11.09
C PHE A 224 -1.32 -21.34 12.58
N GLY A 225 -1.98 -20.25 12.98
CA GLY A 225 -2.45 -20.07 14.34
C GLY A 225 -3.77 -19.33 14.40
N ARG A 226 -4.51 -19.56 15.46
CA ARG A 226 -5.81 -18.94 15.74
C ARG A 226 -5.80 -18.30 17.12
N LEU A 227 -6.29 -17.06 17.21
CA LEU A 227 -6.48 -16.31 18.45
C LEU A 227 -7.76 -16.72 19.17
#